data_fbb859b2c262b6a00cdc2628910795b5
#
_entry.id   fbb859b2c262b6a00cdc2628910795b5
#
_cell.length_a   1.000
_cell.length_b   1.000
_cell.length_c   1.000
_cell.angle_alpha   90.00
_cell.angle_beta   90.00
_cell.angle_gamma   90.00
#
_symmetry.space_group_name_H-M   'P 1'
#
loop_
_entity.id
_entity.type
_entity.pdbx_description
1 polymer ?
#
loop_
_entity_poly.entity_id
_entity_poly.type
_entity_poly.pdbx_seq_one_letter_code
_entity_poly.pdbx_strand_id
1 'polypeptide(L)'
;MEKKKFKLGLLPKLLIAIVLGIIIGQFFPVWFCRVVVTASSIFSSFLKFVIPLMIVAYVTMGIADLKSGAGKLLIITVALAYGSTLIAGSASYLVSANLFPSFMSEGALEQIAATADNSLASYISISIPPILDTLSAVVLAFVLGLCMSTLRGKTIGDTLYNGMKDFSGIIDQVLHSVIIPLLPLYVCGTFIDMTKSGKTFAILGILWKVFLVVIIMHLVCIFLQFCVAGAVSHKSPFKMIRNQIPGYTTALGTQSSAATIPVNLQCAAADGVSEQIRNFVVPLCANIHMAGSMITITACATAVCLMNQLPISLATVVPFIMTLGVAMVASPGAPGGSIMTALPFLYMIFGAEAGDPNGPICAIMVALYITQDSFGTACNVSGDNAIGVIVETIYQKFINKSSASV
;
A
#
# COMPACT_ATOMS: atom_id res chain seq x y z
N MET A 1 -28.37 -17.33 21.23
CA MET A 1 -27.47 -16.15 21.09
C MET A 1 -26.08 -16.66 20.78
N GLU A 2 -25.70 -16.72 19.50
CA GLU A 2 -24.31 -17.04 19.10
C GLU A 2 -23.41 -15.89 19.57
N LYS A 3 -22.45 -16.21 20.41
CA LYS A 3 -21.38 -15.28 20.78
C LYS A 3 -20.59 -14.92 19.53
N LYS A 4 -20.81 -13.70 18.98
CA LYS A 4 -19.92 -13.14 17.95
C LYS A 4 -18.47 -13.26 18.46
N LYS A 5 -17.70 -14.20 17.91
CA LYS A 5 -16.26 -14.30 18.17
C LYS A 5 -15.63 -12.98 17.70
N PHE A 6 -15.12 -12.22 18.63
CA PHE A 6 -14.38 -10.98 18.33
C PHE A 6 -13.12 -11.37 17.55
N LYS A 7 -13.14 -11.14 16.22
CA LYS A 7 -11.97 -11.37 15.36
C LYS A 7 -11.13 -10.12 15.41
N LEU A 8 -9.97 -10.19 16.06
CA LEU A 8 -8.95 -9.15 16.01
C LEU A 8 -8.53 -8.90 14.55
N GLY A 9 -8.59 -7.65 14.12
CA GLY A 9 -8.06 -7.21 12.83
C GLY A 9 -6.54 -7.41 12.72
N LEU A 10 -5.96 -7.13 11.55
CA LEU A 10 -4.52 -7.30 11.32
C LEU A 10 -3.69 -6.34 12.18
N LEU A 11 -4.06 -5.05 12.23
CA LEU A 11 -3.33 -4.03 12.99
C LEU A 11 -3.11 -4.39 14.47
N PRO A 12 -4.16 -4.76 15.26
CA PRO A 12 -3.93 -5.21 16.64
C PRO A 12 -3.01 -6.42 16.75
N LYS A 13 -3.09 -7.39 15.82
CA LYS A 13 -2.21 -8.57 15.82
C LYS A 13 -0.75 -8.19 15.62
N LEU A 14 -0.48 -7.22 14.76
CA LEU A 14 0.88 -6.75 14.47
C LEU A 14 1.45 -5.92 15.61
N LEU A 15 0.64 -5.05 16.24
CA LEU A 15 1.06 -4.34 17.45
C LEU A 15 1.40 -5.32 18.58
N ILE A 16 0.59 -6.35 18.78
CA ILE A 16 0.88 -7.43 19.73
C ILE A 16 2.18 -8.15 19.33
N ALA A 17 2.38 -8.44 18.05
CA ALA A 17 3.58 -9.11 17.55
C ALA A 17 4.85 -8.27 17.79
N ILE A 18 4.79 -6.96 17.61
CA ILE A 18 5.88 -6.02 17.94
C ILE A 18 6.21 -6.08 19.43
N VAL A 19 5.20 -5.92 20.29
CA VAL A 19 5.38 -5.95 21.75
C VAL A 19 5.93 -7.32 22.19
N LEU A 20 5.38 -8.42 21.71
CA LEU A 20 5.89 -9.76 21.97
C LEU A 20 7.33 -9.94 21.47
N GLY A 21 7.66 -9.44 20.28
CA GLY A 21 9.01 -9.49 19.73
C GLY A 21 10.02 -8.79 20.65
N ILE A 22 9.65 -7.61 21.16
CA ILE A 22 10.49 -6.86 22.12
C ILE A 22 10.65 -7.64 23.43
N ILE A 23 9.55 -8.13 24.01
CA ILE A 23 9.59 -8.89 25.28
C ILE A 23 10.44 -10.16 25.12
N ILE A 24 10.19 -10.92 24.06
CA ILE A 24 10.95 -12.16 23.79
C ILE A 24 12.43 -11.83 23.55
N GLY A 25 12.71 -10.83 22.72
CA GLY A 25 14.08 -10.37 22.46
C GLY A 25 14.80 -9.91 23.71
N GLN A 26 14.12 -9.26 24.66
CA GLN A 26 14.74 -8.75 25.88
C GLN A 26 14.98 -9.84 26.92
N PHE A 27 13.99 -10.70 27.18
CA PHE A 27 13.97 -11.57 28.37
C PHE A 27 14.26 -13.04 28.08
N PHE A 28 14.08 -13.52 26.85
CA PHE A 28 14.23 -14.94 26.54
C PHE A 28 15.66 -15.30 26.11
N PRO A 29 16.08 -16.55 26.30
CA PRO A 29 17.40 -17.02 25.93
C PRO A 29 17.59 -17.01 24.40
N VAL A 30 18.84 -16.84 23.95
CA VAL A 30 19.21 -16.73 22.53
C VAL A 30 18.70 -17.90 21.70
N TRP A 31 18.76 -19.14 22.22
CA TRP A 31 18.30 -20.32 21.50
C TRP A 31 16.81 -20.23 21.11
N PHE A 32 15.95 -19.73 22.03
CA PHE A 32 14.52 -19.56 21.77
C PHE A 32 14.28 -18.45 20.74
N CYS A 33 14.96 -17.32 20.90
CA CYS A 33 14.90 -16.21 19.95
C CYS A 33 15.27 -16.70 18.53
N ARG A 34 16.32 -17.51 18.40
CA ARG A 34 16.75 -18.09 17.11
C ARG A 34 15.72 -19.04 16.51
N VAL A 35 14.94 -19.78 17.30
CA VAL A 35 13.83 -20.62 16.80
C VAL A 35 12.79 -19.75 16.10
N VAL A 36 12.35 -18.66 16.76
CA VAL A 36 11.34 -17.76 16.19
C VAL A 36 11.90 -17.02 14.96
N VAL A 37 13.14 -16.55 15.01
CA VAL A 37 13.82 -15.92 13.86
C VAL A 37 13.96 -16.91 12.70
N THR A 38 14.22 -18.20 12.97
CA THR A 38 14.26 -19.23 11.93
C THR A 38 12.90 -19.43 11.27
N ALA A 39 11.80 -19.49 12.04
CA ALA A 39 10.46 -19.59 11.48
C ALA A 39 10.11 -18.35 10.65
N SER A 40 10.50 -17.16 11.10
CA SER A 40 10.36 -15.90 10.37
C SER A 40 11.14 -15.90 9.05
N SER A 41 12.39 -16.40 9.03
CA SER A 41 13.23 -16.47 7.84
C SER A 41 12.69 -17.46 6.79
N ILE A 42 12.11 -18.59 7.22
CA ILE A 42 11.45 -19.54 6.32
C ILE A 42 10.23 -18.88 5.66
N PHE A 43 9.42 -18.16 6.42
CA PHE A 43 8.29 -17.42 5.87
C PHE A 43 8.75 -16.31 4.91
N SER A 44 9.84 -15.62 5.22
CA SER A 44 10.46 -14.64 4.33
C SER A 44 10.87 -15.26 2.99
N SER A 45 11.47 -16.45 2.99
CA SER A 45 11.82 -17.19 1.77
C SER A 45 10.59 -17.60 0.95
N PHE A 46 9.48 -17.95 1.63
CA PHE A 46 8.20 -18.19 0.96
C PHE A 46 7.65 -16.91 0.32
N LEU A 47 7.75 -15.77 0.99
CA LEU A 47 7.34 -14.49 0.41
C LEU A 47 8.13 -14.18 -0.87
N LYS A 48 9.45 -14.44 -0.91
CA LYS A 48 10.28 -14.30 -2.14
C LYS A 48 9.67 -15.00 -3.33
N PHE A 49 9.22 -16.23 -3.13
CA PHE A 49 8.63 -17.05 -4.19
C PHE A 49 7.28 -16.49 -4.64
N VAL A 50 6.44 -16.01 -3.70
CA VAL A 50 5.06 -15.62 -4.01
C VAL A 50 4.97 -14.20 -4.59
N ILE A 51 5.86 -13.27 -4.22
CA ILE A 51 5.81 -11.86 -4.65
C ILE A 51 5.74 -11.71 -6.19
N PRO A 52 6.62 -12.32 -7.00
CA PRO A 52 6.53 -12.21 -8.45
C PRO A 52 5.22 -12.77 -9.03
N LEU A 53 4.68 -13.85 -8.43
CA LEU A 53 3.40 -14.42 -8.82
C LEU A 53 2.24 -13.45 -8.51
N MET A 54 2.28 -12.77 -7.37
CA MET A 54 1.32 -11.71 -7.02
C MET A 54 1.36 -10.58 -8.04
N ILE A 55 2.56 -10.14 -8.45
CA ILE A 55 2.72 -9.10 -9.47
C ILE A 55 2.06 -9.55 -10.79
N VAL A 56 2.42 -10.73 -11.27
CA VAL A 56 1.83 -11.25 -12.52
C VAL A 56 0.31 -11.35 -12.41
N ALA A 57 -0.21 -11.88 -11.31
CA ALA A 57 -1.65 -12.04 -11.11
C ALA A 57 -2.38 -10.69 -11.08
N TYR A 58 -1.98 -9.80 -10.19
CA TYR A 58 -2.73 -8.57 -9.92
C TYR A 58 -2.51 -7.49 -10.98
N VAL A 59 -1.25 -7.26 -11.39
CA VAL A 59 -0.95 -6.22 -12.40
C VAL A 59 -1.58 -6.58 -13.75
N THR A 60 -1.51 -7.86 -14.16
CA THR A 60 -2.15 -8.31 -15.39
C THR A 60 -3.66 -8.08 -15.35
N MET A 61 -4.32 -8.50 -14.27
CA MET A 61 -5.78 -8.34 -14.13
C MET A 61 -6.19 -6.87 -14.03
N GLY A 62 -5.44 -6.06 -13.26
CA GLY A 62 -5.70 -4.63 -13.13
C GLY A 62 -5.65 -3.91 -14.48
N ILE A 63 -4.66 -4.22 -15.33
CA ILE A 63 -4.55 -3.64 -16.69
C ILE A 63 -5.61 -4.22 -17.63
N ALA A 64 -5.87 -5.53 -17.58
CA ALA A 64 -6.87 -6.19 -18.43
C ALA A 64 -8.29 -5.71 -18.14
N ASP A 65 -8.59 -5.30 -16.92
CA ASP A 65 -9.89 -4.79 -16.50
C ASP A 65 -10.14 -3.32 -16.91
N LEU A 66 -9.12 -2.60 -17.34
CA LEU A 66 -9.26 -1.29 -17.95
C LEU A 66 -9.99 -1.45 -19.29
N LYS A 67 -11.32 -1.41 -19.25
CA LYS A 67 -12.16 -1.59 -20.44
C LYS A 67 -11.90 -0.52 -21.49
N SER A 68 -11.65 -0.93 -22.71
CA SER A 68 -11.52 -0.07 -23.91
C SER A 68 -12.81 0.72 -24.27
N GLY A 69 -13.93 0.49 -23.58
CA GLY A 69 -15.25 1.01 -23.94
C GLY A 69 -15.80 2.16 -23.06
N ALA A 70 -15.19 2.49 -21.93
CA ALA A 70 -15.69 3.55 -21.05
C ALA A 70 -15.22 4.97 -21.47
N GLY A 71 -14.50 5.08 -22.57
CA GLY A 71 -14.19 6.32 -23.25
C GLY A 71 -13.53 7.41 -22.38
N LYS A 72 -13.95 8.64 -22.60
CA LYS A 72 -13.39 9.85 -21.97
C LYS A 72 -13.49 9.82 -20.44
N LEU A 73 -14.55 9.21 -19.87
CA LEU A 73 -14.78 9.19 -18.43
C LEU A 73 -13.74 8.33 -17.71
N LEU A 74 -13.38 7.18 -18.28
CA LEU A 74 -12.33 6.30 -17.76
C LEU A 74 -10.97 7.03 -17.75
N ILE A 75 -10.60 7.65 -18.88
CA ILE A 75 -9.33 8.37 -19.00
C ILE A 75 -9.25 9.50 -17.97
N ILE A 76 -10.32 10.27 -17.80
CA ILE A 76 -10.38 11.36 -16.81
C ILE A 76 -10.22 10.81 -15.40
N THR A 77 -10.96 9.75 -15.05
CA THR A 77 -10.91 9.16 -13.71
C THR A 77 -9.52 8.59 -13.40
N VAL A 78 -8.93 7.85 -14.34
CA VAL A 78 -7.57 7.29 -14.20
C VAL A 78 -6.54 8.41 -14.08
N ALA A 79 -6.62 9.45 -14.91
CA ALA A 79 -5.70 10.58 -14.85
C ALA A 79 -5.77 11.34 -13.51
N LEU A 80 -6.99 11.54 -12.98
CA LEU A 80 -7.18 12.16 -11.66
C LEU A 80 -6.65 11.28 -10.53
N ALA A 81 -6.98 9.98 -10.54
CA ALA A 81 -6.54 9.03 -9.52
C ALA A 81 -5.01 8.87 -9.50
N TYR A 82 -4.41 8.66 -10.67
CA TYR A 82 -2.97 8.53 -10.81
C TYR A 82 -2.25 9.84 -10.48
N GLY A 83 -2.73 10.97 -11.02
CA GLY A 83 -2.17 12.29 -10.73
C GLY A 83 -2.21 12.63 -9.24
N SER A 84 -3.34 12.36 -8.57
CA SER A 84 -3.48 12.52 -7.12
C SER A 84 -2.47 11.66 -6.35
N THR A 85 -2.28 10.41 -6.76
CA THR A 85 -1.32 9.48 -6.14
C THR A 85 0.12 9.96 -6.30
N LEU A 86 0.51 10.44 -7.49
CA LEU A 86 1.85 10.98 -7.75
C LEU A 86 2.12 12.26 -6.95
N ILE A 87 1.16 13.19 -6.91
CA ILE A 87 1.27 14.44 -6.13
C ILE A 87 1.41 14.10 -4.65
N ALA A 88 0.60 13.18 -4.13
CA ALA A 88 0.64 12.77 -2.72
C ALA A 88 1.99 12.17 -2.34
N GLY A 89 2.53 11.26 -3.16
CA GLY A 89 3.85 10.67 -2.93
C GLY A 89 4.99 11.70 -3.00
N SER A 90 4.96 12.59 -3.99
CA SER A 90 5.98 13.65 -4.14
C SER A 90 5.93 14.63 -2.97
N ALA A 91 4.75 15.05 -2.55
CA ALA A 91 4.56 15.90 -1.37
C ALA A 91 5.03 15.20 -0.08
N SER A 92 4.73 13.90 0.04
CA SER A 92 5.19 13.08 1.17
C SER A 92 6.72 13.05 1.26
N TYR A 93 7.41 12.84 0.14
CA TYR A 93 8.87 12.91 0.11
C TYR A 93 9.38 14.27 0.55
N LEU A 94 8.85 15.35 -0.04
CA LEU A 94 9.30 16.72 0.28
C LEU A 94 9.12 17.04 1.77
N VAL A 95 7.97 16.68 2.34
CA VAL A 95 7.73 16.88 3.79
C VAL A 95 8.68 16.02 4.61
N SER A 96 8.82 14.76 4.28
CA SER A 96 9.64 13.80 5.03
C SER A 96 11.13 14.16 4.97
N ALA A 97 11.65 14.48 3.78
CA ALA A 97 13.06 14.83 3.60
C ALA A 97 13.47 16.11 4.33
N ASN A 98 12.54 17.05 4.52
CA ASN A 98 12.82 18.31 5.24
C ASN A 98 12.53 18.20 6.74
N LEU A 99 11.53 17.43 7.14
CA LEU A 99 11.08 17.41 8.54
C LEU A 99 11.77 16.30 9.36
N PHE A 100 12.00 15.11 8.79
CA PHE A 100 12.54 13.98 9.55
C PHE A 100 13.96 14.22 10.09
N PRO A 101 14.89 14.87 9.35
CA PRO A 101 16.21 15.18 9.92
C PRO A 101 16.18 16.00 11.20
N SER A 102 15.12 16.81 11.42
CA SER A 102 15.01 17.66 12.62
C SER A 102 14.83 16.86 13.92
N PHE A 103 14.38 15.61 13.85
CA PHE A 103 14.17 14.75 15.02
C PHE A 103 14.83 13.36 14.90
N MET A 104 15.49 13.08 13.79
CA MET A 104 16.38 11.94 13.62
C MET A 104 17.80 12.39 13.92
N SER A 105 18.18 12.38 15.20
CA SER A 105 19.53 12.81 15.61
C SER A 105 20.61 11.87 15.07
N GLU A 106 21.73 12.41 14.62
CA GLU A 106 22.88 11.66 14.09
C GLU A 106 23.35 10.56 15.05
N GLY A 107 23.35 10.79 16.36
CA GLY A 107 23.74 9.78 17.34
C GLY A 107 22.81 8.58 17.46
N ALA A 108 21.51 8.72 17.18
CA ALA A 108 20.59 7.59 17.14
C ALA A 108 20.79 6.77 15.86
N LEU A 109 21.16 7.41 14.75
CA LEU A 109 21.48 6.78 13.48
C LEU A 109 22.81 6.03 13.57
N GLU A 110 23.83 6.62 14.20
CA GLU A 110 25.14 5.97 14.43
C GLU A 110 24.99 4.74 15.34
N GLN A 111 24.16 4.80 16.39
CA GLN A 111 23.89 3.64 17.23
C GLN A 111 23.20 2.51 16.46
N ILE A 112 22.28 2.83 15.55
CA ILE A 112 21.61 1.85 14.69
C ILE A 112 22.59 1.22 13.71
N ALA A 113 23.46 2.03 13.10
CA ALA A 113 24.49 1.55 12.17
C ALA A 113 25.56 0.71 12.86
N ALA A 114 26.06 1.13 14.02
CA ALA A 114 27.08 0.41 14.79
C ALA A 114 26.64 -0.96 15.31
N THR A 115 25.33 -1.20 15.44
CA THR A 115 24.78 -2.50 15.88
C THR A 115 24.41 -3.44 14.73
N ALA A 116 24.80 -3.14 13.48
CA ALA A 116 24.41 -3.91 12.30
C ALA A 116 24.92 -5.37 12.34
N ASP A 117 26.08 -5.62 12.95
CA ASP A 117 26.74 -6.93 12.95
C ASP A 117 26.22 -7.95 13.99
N ASN A 118 25.28 -7.59 14.86
CA ASN A 118 24.79 -8.45 15.95
C ASN A 118 23.45 -9.16 15.64
N SER A 119 23.13 -9.38 14.35
CA SER A 119 21.90 -10.10 13.98
C SER A 119 21.93 -11.57 14.38
N LEU A 120 20.78 -12.12 14.77
CA LEU A 120 20.64 -13.52 15.14
C LEU A 120 20.65 -14.41 13.89
N ALA A 121 21.66 -15.27 13.75
CA ALA A 121 21.65 -16.28 12.72
C ALA A 121 20.51 -17.29 12.90
N SER A 122 19.75 -17.60 11.84
CA SER A 122 18.76 -18.68 11.83
C SER A 122 19.45 -20.05 11.99
N TYR A 123 18.73 -21.05 12.55
CA TYR A 123 19.25 -22.43 12.64
C TYR A 123 19.27 -23.14 11.28
N ILE A 124 18.27 -22.82 10.44
CA ILE A 124 18.09 -23.40 9.11
C ILE A 124 17.75 -22.27 8.15
N SER A 125 18.44 -22.22 7.04
CA SER A 125 18.10 -21.34 5.92
C SER A 125 17.52 -22.17 4.79
N ILE A 126 16.27 -21.90 4.41
CA ILE A 126 15.64 -22.51 3.25
C ILE A 126 15.59 -21.44 2.16
N SER A 127 16.31 -21.67 1.06
CA SER A 127 16.23 -20.79 -0.11
C SER A 127 15.18 -21.35 -1.08
N ILE A 128 14.11 -20.57 -1.30
CA ILE A 128 13.11 -20.87 -2.33
C ILE A 128 13.31 -19.84 -3.43
N PRO A 129 13.97 -20.20 -4.54
CA PRO A 129 14.20 -19.25 -5.62
C PRO A 129 12.87 -18.86 -6.27
N PRO A 130 12.65 -17.58 -6.58
CA PRO A 130 11.47 -17.15 -7.31
C PRO A 130 11.51 -17.68 -8.75
N ILE A 131 10.35 -17.96 -9.34
CA ILE A 131 10.22 -18.41 -10.74
C ILE A 131 10.65 -17.29 -11.70
N LEU A 132 10.37 -16.05 -11.36
CA LEU A 132 10.72 -14.82 -12.08
C LEU A 132 11.34 -13.84 -11.10
N ASP A 133 12.32 -13.07 -11.54
CA ASP A 133 12.68 -11.86 -10.80
C ASP A 133 11.55 -10.82 -10.91
N THR A 134 11.58 -9.85 -10.01
CA THR A 134 10.54 -8.84 -9.89
C THR A 134 10.33 -8.03 -11.16
N LEU A 135 11.40 -7.60 -11.82
CA LEU A 135 11.31 -6.78 -13.03
C LEU A 135 10.72 -7.59 -14.18
N SER A 136 11.15 -8.83 -14.36
CA SER A 136 10.60 -9.76 -15.36
C SER A 136 9.10 -10.01 -15.12
N ALA A 137 8.69 -10.17 -13.85
CA ALA A 137 7.29 -10.34 -13.49
C ALA A 137 6.45 -9.10 -13.85
N VAL A 138 6.97 -7.89 -13.62
CA VAL A 138 6.32 -6.63 -13.97
C VAL A 138 6.17 -6.51 -15.49
N VAL A 139 7.26 -6.71 -16.24
CA VAL A 139 7.23 -6.63 -17.72
C VAL A 139 6.24 -7.65 -18.29
N LEU A 140 6.27 -8.90 -17.80
CA LEU A 140 5.32 -9.94 -18.21
C LEU A 140 3.87 -9.54 -17.91
N ALA A 141 3.61 -8.98 -16.74
CA ALA A 141 2.29 -8.54 -16.33
C ALA A 141 1.75 -7.40 -17.22
N PHE A 142 2.61 -6.44 -17.60
CA PHE A 142 2.24 -5.39 -18.53
C PHE A 142 1.92 -5.94 -19.92
N VAL A 143 2.79 -6.80 -20.46
CA VAL A 143 2.56 -7.41 -21.78
C VAL A 143 1.24 -8.18 -21.79
N LEU A 144 1.04 -9.07 -20.81
CA LEU A 144 -0.20 -9.85 -20.72
C LEU A 144 -1.43 -8.97 -20.53
N GLY A 145 -1.37 -7.99 -19.61
CA GLY A 145 -2.49 -7.10 -19.30
C GLY A 145 -2.91 -6.26 -20.51
N LEU A 146 -1.95 -5.65 -21.20
CA LEU A 146 -2.23 -4.84 -22.41
C LEU A 146 -2.78 -5.71 -23.54
N CYS A 147 -2.18 -6.88 -23.81
CA CYS A 147 -2.69 -7.78 -24.83
C CYS A 147 -4.10 -8.27 -24.50
N MET A 148 -4.35 -8.65 -23.26
CA MET A 148 -5.67 -9.10 -22.82
C MET A 148 -6.72 -8.00 -22.91
N SER A 149 -6.39 -6.76 -22.56
CA SER A 149 -7.33 -5.61 -22.68
C SER A 149 -7.79 -5.40 -24.13
N THR A 150 -6.93 -5.67 -25.12
CA THR A 150 -7.24 -5.51 -26.56
C THR A 150 -7.93 -6.74 -27.17
N LEU A 151 -7.73 -7.94 -26.59
CA LEU A 151 -8.31 -9.20 -27.05
C LEU A 151 -9.62 -9.56 -26.35
N ARG A 152 -10.00 -8.81 -25.33
CA ARG A 152 -11.24 -9.02 -24.57
C ARG A 152 -12.47 -8.94 -25.47
N GLY A 153 -13.40 -9.88 -25.32
CA GLY A 153 -14.57 -10.02 -26.20
C GLY A 153 -14.32 -10.86 -27.46
N LYS A 154 -13.11 -11.43 -27.61
CA LYS A 154 -12.79 -12.43 -28.63
C LYS A 154 -12.55 -13.77 -27.92
N THR A 155 -12.92 -14.88 -28.58
CA THR A 155 -12.81 -16.24 -28.00
C THR A 155 -11.45 -16.55 -27.38
N ILE A 156 -10.36 -16.16 -28.02
CA ILE A 156 -8.99 -16.38 -27.54
C ILE A 156 -8.70 -15.51 -26.31
N GLY A 157 -9.10 -14.23 -26.34
CA GLY A 157 -8.85 -13.29 -25.25
C GLY A 157 -9.63 -13.62 -23.98
N ASP A 158 -10.87 -14.07 -24.12
CA ASP A 158 -11.73 -14.41 -22.98
C ASP A 158 -11.24 -15.66 -22.23
N THR A 159 -10.71 -16.65 -22.95
CA THR A 159 -10.13 -17.86 -22.32
C THR A 159 -8.92 -17.50 -21.48
N LEU A 160 -7.99 -16.70 -22.01
CA LEU A 160 -6.80 -16.27 -21.28
C LEU A 160 -7.19 -15.37 -20.09
N TYR A 161 -8.14 -14.46 -20.28
CA TYR A 161 -8.64 -13.59 -19.21
C TYR A 161 -9.23 -14.40 -18.06
N ASN A 162 -10.07 -15.39 -18.33
CA ASN A 162 -10.67 -16.25 -17.31
C ASN A 162 -9.59 -17.07 -16.59
N GLY A 163 -8.60 -17.62 -17.31
CA GLY A 163 -7.48 -18.32 -16.69
C GLY A 163 -6.65 -17.44 -15.77
N MET A 164 -6.37 -16.20 -16.17
CA MET A 164 -5.66 -15.23 -15.31
C MET A 164 -6.49 -14.78 -14.11
N LYS A 165 -7.81 -14.68 -14.28
CA LYS A 165 -8.73 -14.38 -13.18
C LYS A 165 -8.74 -15.50 -12.14
N ASP A 166 -8.76 -16.76 -12.58
CA ASP A 166 -8.67 -17.92 -11.69
C ASP A 166 -7.30 -17.98 -10.99
N PHE A 167 -6.21 -17.70 -11.72
CA PHE A 167 -4.87 -17.59 -11.13
C PHE A 167 -4.79 -16.47 -10.07
N SER A 168 -5.37 -15.32 -10.36
CA SER A 168 -5.48 -14.23 -9.38
C SER A 168 -6.26 -14.65 -8.14
N GLY A 169 -7.35 -15.42 -8.31
CA GLY A 169 -8.11 -16.00 -7.20
C GLY A 169 -7.31 -16.98 -6.34
N ILE A 170 -6.44 -17.79 -6.95
CA ILE A 170 -5.51 -18.67 -6.21
C ILE A 170 -4.52 -17.85 -5.40
N ILE A 171 -3.93 -16.83 -6.00
CA ILE A 171 -2.99 -15.92 -5.31
C ILE A 171 -3.67 -15.17 -4.16
N ASP A 172 -4.91 -14.73 -4.36
CA ASP A 172 -5.74 -14.10 -3.33
C ASP A 172 -5.98 -15.07 -2.14
N GLN A 173 -6.24 -16.34 -2.42
CA GLN A 173 -6.38 -17.35 -1.38
C GLN A 173 -5.08 -17.55 -0.61
N VAL A 174 -3.93 -17.62 -1.28
CA VAL A 174 -2.60 -17.69 -0.63
C VAL A 174 -2.35 -16.47 0.24
N LEU A 175 -2.66 -15.27 -0.26
CA LEU A 175 -2.52 -14.02 0.49
C LEU A 175 -3.35 -14.06 1.79
N HIS A 176 -4.62 -14.42 1.71
CA HIS A 176 -5.53 -14.39 2.86
C HIS A 176 -5.35 -15.57 3.82
N SER A 177 -4.98 -16.76 3.31
CA SER A 177 -4.89 -17.98 4.13
C SER A 177 -3.49 -18.22 4.70
N VAL A 178 -2.43 -17.69 4.08
CA VAL A 178 -1.05 -17.95 4.48
C VAL A 178 -0.32 -16.65 4.83
N ILE A 179 -0.25 -15.71 3.88
CA ILE A 179 0.60 -14.52 4.03
C ILE A 179 0.10 -13.65 5.17
N ILE A 180 -1.15 -13.18 5.10
CA ILE A 180 -1.72 -12.28 6.13
C ILE A 180 -1.70 -12.91 7.54
N PRO A 181 -2.08 -14.19 7.74
CA PRO A 181 -1.99 -14.83 9.05
C PRO A 181 -0.57 -14.97 9.61
N LEU A 182 0.44 -15.16 8.76
CA LEU A 182 1.83 -15.33 9.18
C LEU A 182 2.63 -14.03 9.28
N LEU A 183 2.11 -12.91 8.77
CA LEU A 183 2.74 -11.59 8.94
C LEU A 183 3.07 -11.23 10.40
N PRO A 184 2.18 -11.50 11.40
CA PRO A 184 2.54 -11.24 12.79
C PRO A 184 3.76 -12.04 13.26
N LEU A 185 3.93 -13.29 12.81
CA LEU A 185 5.13 -14.08 13.10
C LEU A 185 6.39 -13.45 12.49
N TYR A 186 6.30 -13.01 11.26
CA TYR A 186 7.39 -12.34 10.56
C TYR A 186 7.82 -11.06 11.28
N VAL A 187 6.86 -10.20 11.63
CA VAL A 187 7.12 -8.97 12.37
C VAL A 187 7.68 -9.28 13.77
N CYS A 188 7.14 -10.26 14.46
CA CYS A 188 7.66 -10.67 15.77
C CYS A 188 9.13 -11.11 15.68
N GLY A 189 9.49 -11.97 14.71
CA GLY A 189 10.86 -12.41 14.49
C GLY A 189 11.82 -11.27 14.18
N THR A 190 11.38 -10.32 13.37
CA THR A 190 12.16 -9.11 13.06
C THR A 190 12.43 -8.28 14.31
N PHE A 191 11.41 -8.04 15.16
CA PHE A 191 11.59 -7.28 16.40
C PHE A 191 12.38 -8.03 17.47
N ILE A 192 12.35 -9.38 17.49
CA ILE A 192 13.26 -10.17 18.32
C ILE A 192 14.71 -9.92 17.92
N ASP A 193 15.02 -10.03 16.63
CA ASP A 193 16.37 -9.79 16.10
C ASP A 193 16.84 -8.37 16.39
N MET A 194 16.01 -7.37 16.09
CA MET A 194 16.27 -5.97 16.38
C MET A 194 16.49 -5.68 17.87
N THR A 195 15.78 -6.39 18.76
CA THR A 195 15.92 -6.20 20.21
C THR A 195 17.22 -6.83 20.72
N LYS A 196 17.58 -8.01 20.22
CA LYS A 196 18.87 -8.63 20.56
C LYS A 196 20.06 -7.85 20.05
N SER A 197 19.94 -7.20 18.88
CA SER A 197 20.97 -6.30 18.35
C SER A 197 20.99 -4.91 18.99
N GLY A 198 20.08 -4.59 19.94
CA GLY A 198 20.04 -3.31 20.65
C GLY A 198 19.37 -2.16 19.88
N LYS A 199 18.85 -2.40 18.67
CA LYS A 199 18.29 -1.36 17.77
C LYS A 199 16.88 -0.89 18.14
N THR A 200 16.09 -1.73 18.83
CA THR A 200 14.64 -1.55 18.96
C THR A 200 14.25 -0.22 19.60
N PHE A 201 14.86 0.17 20.71
CA PHE A 201 14.41 1.39 21.42
C PHE A 201 14.77 2.67 20.68
N ALA A 202 15.92 2.71 19.99
CA ALA A 202 16.31 3.83 19.14
C ALA A 202 15.31 3.97 17.97
N ILE A 203 14.98 2.86 17.32
CA ILE A 203 14.01 2.82 16.22
C ILE A 203 12.62 3.24 16.70
N LEU A 204 12.10 2.69 17.80
CA LEU A 204 10.78 3.06 18.34
C LEU A 204 10.70 4.54 18.72
N GLY A 205 11.79 5.12 19.25
CA GLY A 205 11.87 6.55 19.56
C GLY A 205 11.71 7.47 18.33
N ILE A 206 12.03 6.95 17.14
CA ILE A 206 11.86 7.66 15.87
C ILE A 206 10.48 7.34 15.27
N LEU A 207 10.07 6.09 15.33
CA LEU A 207 8.86 5.59 14.64
C LEU A 207 7.57 6.30 15.03
N TRP A 208 7.37 6.63 16.29
CA TRP A 208 6.15 7.31 16.73
C TRP A 208 6.04 8.73 16.14
N LYS A 209 7.19 9.42 15.93
CA LYS A 209 7.22 10.74 15.30
C LYS A 209 6.90 10.64 13.81
N VAL A 210 7.49 9.65 13.11
CA VAL A 210 7.18 9.35 11.70
C VAL A 210 5.70 9.04 11.56
N PHE A 211 5.16 8.19 12.43
CA PHE A 211 3.74 7.83 12.46
C PHE A 211 2.83 9.07 12.59
N LEU A 212 3.14 9.95 13.52
CA LEU A 212 2.37 11.18 13.72
C LEU A 212 2.39 12.08 12.47
N VAL A 213 3.58 12.28 11.89
CA VAL A 213 3.73 13.10 10.66
C VAL A 213 2.94 12.49 9.51
N VAL A 214 2.99 11.18 9.33
CA VAL A 214 2.25 10.49 8.26
C VAL A 214 0.74 10.64 8.43
N ILE A 215 0.23 10.50 9.67
CA ILE A 215 -1.21 10.73 9.93
C ILE A 215 -1.60 12.17 9.59
N ILE A 216 -0.80 13.14 9.99
CA ILE A 216 -1.07 14.54 9.67
C ILE A 216 -1.07 14.75 8.15
N MET A 217 -0.11 14.16 7.43
CA MET A 217 -0.08 14.22 5.97
C MET A 217 -1.34 13.60 5.33
N HIS A 218 -1.84 12.47 5.85
CA HIS A 218 -3.10 11.87 5.38
C HIS A 218 -4.29 12.82 5.57
N LEU A 219 -4.42 13.42 6.75
CA LEU A 219 -5.52 14.35 7.04
C LEU A 219 -5.44 15.62 6.17
N VAL A 220 -4.24 16.15 5.96
CA VAL A 220 -4.00 17.28 5.06
C VAL A 220 -4.33 16.90 3.61
N CYS A 221 -3.91 15.71 3.15
CA CYS A 221 -4.21 15.20 1.83
C CYS A 221 -5.73 15.10 1.60
N ILE A 222 -6.47 14.49 2.52
CA ILE A 222 -7.93 14.41 2.48
C ILE A 222 -8.56 15.82 2.38
N PHE A 223 -8.12 16.72 3.25
CA PHE A 223 -8.62 18.10 3.27
C PHE A 223 -8.38 18.80 1.93
N LEU A 224 -7.18 18.71 1.37
CA LEU A 224 -6.83 19.32 0.09
C LEU A 224 -7.62 18.70 -1.07
N GLN A 225 -7.79 17.37 -1.10
CA GLN A 225 -8.59 16.70 -2.13
C GLN A 225 -10.05 17.17 -2.12
N PHE A 226 -10.66 17.31 -0.93
CA PHE A 226 -12.02 17.85 -0.82
C PHE A 226 -12.09 19.36 -1.09
N CYS A 227 -11.04 20.12 -0.80
CA CYS A 227 -10.96 21.51 -1.24
C CYS A 227 -10.97 21.64 -2.76
N VAL A 228 -10.17 20.81 -3.46
CA VAL A 228 -10.16 20.77 -4.93
C VAL A 228 -11.54 20.35 -5.47
N ALA A 229 -12.14 19.30 -4.91
CA ALA A 229 -13.48 18.86 -5.27
C ALA A 229 -14.53 19.98 -5.03
N GLY A 230 -14.42 20.69 -3.93
CA GLY A 230 -15.28 21.83 -3.59
C GLY A 230 -15.13 23.00 -4.55
N ALA A 231 -13.89 23.35 -4.92
CA ALA A 231 -13.62 24.41 -5.88
C ALA A 231 -14.18 24.09 -7.28
N VAL A 232 -14.06 22.84 -7.73
CA VAL A 232 -14.58 22.39 -9.03
C VAL A 232 -16.10 22.30 -9.04
N SER A 233 -16.71 21.79 -7.97
CA SER A 233 -18.16 21.52 -7.88
C SER A 233 -18.97 22.65 -7.27
N HIS A 234 -18.33 23.70 -6.74
CA HIS A 234 -18.96 24.77 -5.95
C HIS A 234 -19.70 24.26 -4.69
N LYS A 235 -19.23 23.12 -4.11
CA LYS A 235 -19.77 22.53 -2.87
C LYS A 235 -18.84 22.83 -1.71
N SER A 236 -19.40 22.80 -0.47
CA SER A 236 -18.60 23.01 0.74
C SER A 236 -17.69 21.80 1.04
N PRO A 237 -16.35 21.97 1.10
CA PRO A 237 -15.44 20.90 1.48
C PRO A 237 -15.75 20.28 2.84
N PHE A 238 -16.08 21.11 3.83
CA PHE A 238 -16.38 20.64 5.18
C PHE A 238 -17.62 19.75 5.24
N LYS A 239 -18.65 20.05 4.42
CA LYS A 239 -19.85 19.22 4.33
C LYS A 239 -19.50 17.86 3.71
N MET A 240 -18.70 17.85 2.66
CA MET A 240 -18.25 16.62 2.00
C MET A 240 -17.37 15.76 2.93
N ILE A 241 -16.43 16.36 3.65
CA ILE A 241 -15.62 15.66 4.66
C ILE A 241 -16.52 15.05 5.75
N ARG A 242 -17.52 15.77 6.21
CA ARG A 242 -18.48 15.23 7.18
C ARG A 242 -19.26 14.03 6.63
N ASN A 243 -19.69 14.10 5.37
CA ASN A 243 -20.39 12.99 4.71
C ASN A 243 -19.47 11.78 4.50
N GLN A 244 -18.14 11.99 4.44
CA GLN A 244 -17.13 10.96 4.26
C GLN A 244 -16.77 10.21 5.56
N ILE A 245 -17.11 10.72 6.75
CA ILE A 245 -16.76 10.09 8.04
C ILE A 245 -17.12 8.59 8.09
N PRO A 246 -18.31 8.13 7.65
CA PRO A 246 -18.63 6.70 7.65
C PRO A 246 -17.70 5.87 6.76
N GLY A 247 -17.34 6.37 5.58
CA GLY A 247 -16.38 5.73 4.67
C GLY A 247 -14.99 5.67 5.29
N TYR A 248 -14.51 6.79 5.84
CA TYR A 248 -13.23 6.88 6.52
C TYR A 248 -13.11 5.88 7.68
N THR A 249 -14.09 5.84 8.58
CA THR A 249 -14.08 4.95 9.76
C THR A 249 -14.21 3.47 9.38
N THR A 250 -14.98 3.16 8.32
CA THR A 250 -15.07 1.79 7.79
C THR A 250 -13.74 1.34 7.20
N ALA A 251 -13.10 2.18 6.39
CA ALA A 251 -11.78 1.89 5.80
C ALA A 251 -10.71 1.72 6.88
N LEU A 252 -10.73 2.58 7.91
CA LEU A 252 -9.82 2.49 9.06
C LEU A 252 -9.95 1.15 9.81
N GLY A 253 -11.18 0.66 9.95
CA GLY A 253 -11.45 -0.61 10.64
C GLY A 253 -11.20 -1.86 9.78
N THR A 254 -11.48 -1.79 8.47
CA THR A 254 -11.36 -2.93 7.57
C THR A 254 -9.98 -3.06 6.93
N GLN A 255 -9.23 -1.96 6.83
CA GLN A 255 -7.96 -1.87 6.08
C GLN A 255 -8.11 -2.33 4.61
N SER A 256 -9.32 -2.18 4.06
CA SER A 256 -9.64 -2.65 2.72
C SER A 256 -10.52 -1.63 1.99
N SER A 257 -9.99 -1.06 0.92
CA SER A 257 -10.76 -0.18 0.03
C SER A 257 -11.94 -0.92 -0.60
N ALA A 258 -11.72 -2.18 -1.03
CA ALA A 258 -12.75 -3.00 -1.64
C ALA A 258 -13.91 -3.31 -0.68
N ALA A 259 -13.62 -3.68 0.58
CA ALA A 259 -14.64 -3.92 1.59
C ALA A 259 -15.42 -2.65 1.98
N THR A 260 -14.87 -1.47 1.71
CA THR A 260 -15.48 -0.17 2.03
C THR A 260 -16.37 0.36 0.90
N ILE A 261 -16.29 -0.21 -0.32
CA ILE A 261 -17.07 0.26 -1.48
C ILE A 261 -18.55 0.50 -1.15
N PRO A 262 -19.31 -0.42 -0.51
CA PRO A 262 -20.73 -0.20 -0.26
C PRO A 262 -21.04 1.02 0.59
N VAL A 263 -20.20 1.31 1.58
CA VAL A 263 -20.34 2.50 2.45
C VAL A 263 -19.90 3.75 1.70
N ASN A 264 -18.82 3.67 0.92
CA ASN A 264 -18.32 4.81 0.17
C ASN A 264 -19.26 5.24 -0.97
N LEU A 265 -20.02 4.32 -1.56
CA LEU A 265 -21.11 4.63 -2.50
C LEU A 265 -22.21 5.49 -1.82
N GLN A 266 -22.52 5.24 -0.55
CA GLN A 266 -23.47 6.05 0.21
C GLN A 266 -22.91 7.43 0.53
N CYS A 267 -21.63 7.53 0.88
CA CYS A 267 -20.93 8.81 1.08
C CYS A 267 -20.93 9.64 -0.22
N ALA A 268 -20.63 9.04 -1.36
CA ALA A 268 -20.70 9.68 -2.67
C ALA A 268 -22.11 10.17 -3.00
N ALA A 269 -23.14 9.37 -2.69
CA ALA A 269 -24.54 9.79 -2.86
C ALA A 269 -24.91 10.99 -1.99
N ALA A 270 -24.43 11.03 -0.74
CA ALA A 270 -24.64 12.17 0.17
C ALA A 270 -23.96 13.45 -0.34
N ASP A 271 -22.90 13.34 -1.12
CA ASP A 271 -22.21 14.45 -1.80
C ASP A 271 -22.86 14.82 -3.15
N GLY A 272 -23.95 14.13 -3.52
CA GLY A 272 -24.72 14.41 -4.73
C GLY A 272 -24.02 13.92 -6.00
N VAL A 273 -23.28 12.82 -5.92
CA VAL A 273 -22.75 12.08 -7.09
C VAL A 273 -23.86 11.17 -7.61
N SER A 274 -24.20 11.29 -8.89
CA SER A 274 -25.25 10.50 -9.54
C SER A 274 -24.93 9.00 -9.46
N GLU A 275 -25.98 8.18 -9.51
CA GLU A 275 -25.82 6.72 -9.38
C GLU A 275 -24.93 6.12 -10.45
N GLN A 276 -25.07 6.59 -11.68
CA GLN A 276 -24.24 6.16 -12.80
C GLN A 276 -22.74 6.44 -12.54
N ILE A 277 -22.42 7.63 -12.07
CA ILE A 277 -21.04 8.05 -11.84
C ILE A 277 -20.46 7.38 -10.60
N ARG A 278 -21.16 7.35 -9.45
CA ARG A 278 -20.62 6.72 -8.25
C ARG A 278 -20.42 5.22 -8.41
N ASN A 279 -21.32 4.51 -9.10
CA ASN A 279 -21.19 3.07 -9.36
C ASN A 279 -20.04 2.74 -10.32
N PHE A 280 -19.56 3.71 -11.08
CA PHE A 280 -18.38 3.57 -11.93
C PHE A 280 -17.10 4.02 -11.21
N VAL A 281 -17.08 5.25 -10.65
CA VAL A 281 -15.86 5.87 -10.11
C VAL A 281 -15.42 5.20 -8.80
N VAL A 282 -16.33 4.96 -7.86
CA VAL A 282 -15.96 4.46 -6.53
C VAL A 282 -15.33 3.06 -6.59
N PRO A 283 -15.89 2.05 -7.29
CA PRO A 283 -15.24 0.75 -7.42
C PRO A 283 -13.94 0.80 -8.24
N LEU A 284 -13.85 1.68 -9.23
CA LEU A 284 -12.63 1.87 -10.02
C LEU A 284 -11.53 2.48 -9.16
N CYS A 285 -11.80 3.60 -8.48
CA CYS A 285 -10.84 4.30 -7.64
C CYS A 285 -10.37 3.46 -6.45
N ALA A 286 -11.23 2.62 -5.88
CA ALA A 286 -10.84 1.67 -4.82
C ALA A 286 -9.66 0.76 -5.20
N ASN A 287 -9.38 0.61 -6.50
CA ASN A 287 -8.26 -0.17 -7.01
C ASN A 287 -7.12 0.68 -7.57
N ILE A 288 -7.38 1.90 -8.08
CA ILE A 288 -6.38 2.69 -8.80
C ILE A 288 -5.93 3.96 -8.07
N HIS A 289 -6.67 4.42 -7.06
CA HIS A 289 -6.35 5.62 -6.30
C HIS A 289 -5.72 5.27 -4.95
N MET A 290 -4.41 5.39 -4.86
CA MET A 290 -3.60 4.94 -3.72
C MET A 290 -2.80 6.08 -3.06
N ALA A 291 -3.38 7.29 -3.02
CA ALA A 291 -2.70 8.48 -2.51
C ALA A 291 -2.21 8.32 -1.05
N GLY A 292 -3.04 7.78 -0.17
CA GLY A 292 -2.67 7.55 1.23
C GLY A 292 -1.60 6.47 1.39
N SER A 293 -1.73 5.35 0.67
CA SER A 293 -0.72 4.30 0.66
C SER A 293 0.62 4.82 0.12
N MET A 294 0.60 5.66 -0.92
CA MET A 294 1.80 6.28 -1.48
C MET A 294 2.46 7.25 -0.48
N ILE A 295 1.66 8.05 0.25
CA ILE A 295 2.17 8.90 1.34
C ILE A 295 2.93 8.05 2.36
N THR A 296 2.30 6.98 2.85
CA THR A 296 2.90 6.11 3.87
C THR A 296 4.18 5.45 3.36
N ILE A 297 4.15 4.85 2.16
CA ILE A 297 5.31 4.15 1.59
C ILE A 297 6.48 5.11 1.41
N THR A 298 6.23 6.28 0.82
CA THR A 298 7.29 7.25 0.54
C THR A 298 7.87 7.84 1.81
N ALA A 299 7.04 8.18 2.80
CA ALA A 299 7.51 8.67 4.10
C ALA A 299 8.31 7.61 4.86
N CYS A 300 7.80 6.37 4.92
CA CYS A 300 8.51 5.27 5.58
C CYS A 300 9.83 4.95 4.87
N ALA A 301 9.85 4.93 3.53
CA ALA A 301 11.09 4.72 2.77
C ALA A 301 12.09 5.84 3.03
N THR A 302 11.66 7.10 3.08
CA THR A 302 12.52 8.23 3.44
C THR A 302 13.09 8.07 4.85
N ALA A 303 12.26 7.70 5.83
CA ALA A 303 12.72 7.44 7.19
C ALA A 303 13.75 6.32 7.25
N VAL A 304 13.49 5.21 6.54
CA VAL A 304 14.40 4.06 6.48
C VAL A 304 15.73 4.43 5.83
N CYS A 305 15.72 5.22 4.74
CA CYS A 305 16.96 5.73 4.13
C CYS A 305 17.77 6.57 5.13
N LEU A 306 17.13 7.52 5.79
CA LEU A 306 17.80 8.36 6.78
C LEU A 306 18.36 7.54 7.95
N MET A 307 17.61 6.55 8.44
CA MET A 307 18.05 5.67 9.52
C MET A 307 19.26 4.80 9.16
N ASN A 308 19.39 4.42 7.90
CA ASN A 308 20.45 3.54 7.41
C ASN A 308 21.52 4.31 6.60
N GLN A 309 21.52 5.64 6.64
CA GLN A 309 22.46 6.50 5.90
C GLN A 309 22.50 6.22 4.39
N LEU A 310 21.35 5.76 3.85
CA LEU A 310 21.23 5.53 2.41
C LEU A 310 20.94 6.85 1.69
N PRO A 311 21.60 7.09 0.53
CA PRO A 311 21.35 8.31 -0.23
C PRO A 311 19.93 8.33 -0.78
N ILE A 312 19.20 9.40 -0.53
CA ILE A 312 17.86 9.60 -1.08
C ILE A 312 17.74 11.00 -1.70
N SER A 313 17.16 11.07 -2.90
CA SER A 313 17.01 12.32 -3.64
C SER A 313 15.74 12.30 -4.50
N LEU A 314 15.30 13.45 -4.98
CA LEU A 314 14.20 13.52 -5.95
C LEU A 314 14.46 12.68 -7.20
N ALA A 315 15.72 12.58 -7.63
CA ALA A 315 16.10 11.80 -8.81
C ALA A 315 15.84 10.30 -8.62
N THR A 316 15.93 9.79 -7.40
CA THR A 316 15.63 8.37 -7.08
C THR A 316 14.16 8.16 -6.73
N VAL A 317 13.56 9.11 -6.01
CA VAL A 317 12.19 8.98 -5.50
C VAL A 317 11.12 9.20 -6.58
N VAL A 318 11.31 10.13 -7.50
CA VAL A 318 10.28 10.41 -8.55
C VAL A 318 10.09 9.21 -9.48
N PRO A 319 11.13 8.57 -10.05
CA PRO A 319 10.96 7.33 -10.82
C PRO A 319 10.30 6.20 -10.01
N PHE A 320 10.66 6.06 -8.74
CA PHE A 320 10.03 5.09 -7.86
C PHE A 320 8.53 5.36 -7.69
N ILE A 321 8.12 6.60 -7.37
CA ILE A 321 6.70 6.98 -7.22
C ILE A 321 5.94 6.72 -8.52
N MET A 322 6.52 7.07 -9.67
CA MET A 322 5.89 6.84 -10.98
C MET A 322 5.68 5.34 -11.24
N THR A 323 6.72 4.53 -11.04
CA THR A 323 6.66 3.07 -11.24
C THR A 323 5.70 2.42 -10.26
N LEU A 324 5.80 2.79 -8.98
CA LEU A 324 4.94 2.26 -7.94
C LEU A 324 3.48 2.68 -8.16
N GLY A 325 3.22 3.91 -8.58
CA GLY A 325 1.88 4.39 -8.88
C GLY A 325 1.18 3.55 -9.94
N VAL A 326 1.92 3.09 -10.96
CA VAL A 326 1.39 2.16 -11.96
C VAL A 326 1.21 0.76 -11.37
N ALA A 327 2.19 0.26 -10.63
CA ALA A 327 2.11 -1.07 -10.02
C ALA A 327 0.97 -1.17 -8.98
N MET A 328 0.69 -0.10 -8.25
CA MET A 328 -0.37 -0.03 -7.26
C MET A 328 -1.78 -0.08 -7.84
N VAL A 329 -1.97 0.19 -9.14
CA VAL A 329 -3.26 -0.03 -9.83
C VAL A 329 -3.71 -1.50 -9.68
N ALA A 330 -2.76 -2.39 -9.51
CA ALA A 330 -2.99 -3.81 -9.34
C ALA A 330 -2.77 -4.30 -7.90
N SER A 331 -2.61 -3.39 -6.95
CA SER A 331 -2.49 -3.77 -5.55
C SER A 331 -3.79 -4.40 -5.04
N PRO A 332 -3.73 -5.55 -4.36
CA PRO A 332 -4.93 -6.10 -3.75
C PRO A 332 -5.47 -5.10 -2.72
N GLY A 333 -6.77 -4.80 -2.82
CA GLY A 333 -7.47 -3.92 -1.86
C GLY A 333 -7.65 -4.55 -0.48
N ALA A 334 -6.65 -5.29 -0.01
CA ALA A 334 -6.61 -6.05 1.23
C ALA A 334 -5.53 -5.48 2.17
N PRO A 335 -5.62 -5.73 3.49
CA PRO A 335 -4.64 -5.27 4.46
C PRO A 335 -3.21 -5.66 4.07
N GLY A 336 -2.29 -4.70 4.06
CA GLY A 336 -0.89 -4.90 3.65
C GLY A 336 -0.65 -5.05 2.15
N GLY A 337 -1.69 -5.02 1.32
CA GLY A 337 -1.56 -5.23 -0.14
C GLY A 337 -0.62 -4.23 -0.80
N SER A 338 -0.73 -2.97 -0.44
CA SER A 338 0.09 -1.91 -1.04
C SER A 338 1.58 -2.08 -0.75
N ILE A 339 1.97 -2.43 0.47
CA ILE A 339 3.39 -2.65 0.78
C ILE A 339 3.93 -3.91 0.12
N MET A 340 3.11 -4.97 0.02
CA MET A 340 3.51 -6.18 -0.72
C MET A 340 3.74 -5.87 -2.19
N THR A 341 2.92 -5.01 -2.78
CA THR A 341 3.13 -4.50 -4.15
C THR A 341 4.38 -3.61 -4.26
N ALA A 342 4.71 -2.83 -3.22
CA ALA A 342 5.86 -1.93 -3.23
C ALA A 342 7.20 -2.65 -3.00
N LEU A 343 7.21 -3.74 -2.24
CA LEU A 343 8.43 -4.47 -1.86
C LEU A 343 9.38 -4.71 -3.04
N PRO A 344 8.91 -5.22 -4.18
CA PRO A 344 9.75 -5.49 -5.32
C PRO A 344 10.45 -4.26 -5.91
N PHE A 345 9.94 -3.06 -5.65
CA PHE A 345 10.45 -1.80 -6.22
C PHE A 345 11.32 -1.01 -5.24
N LEU A 346 11.43 -1.44 -3.98
CA LEU A 346 12.19 -0.73 -2.96
C LEU A 346 13.69 -0.65 -3.28
N TYR A 347 14.22 -1.55 -4.14
CA TYR A 347 15.59 -1.46 -4.63
C TYR A 347 15.87 -0.14 -5.38
N MET A 348 14.84 0.48 -5.96
CA MET A 348 14.98 1.76 -6.66
C MET A 348 15.36 2.90 -5.70
N ILE A 349 14.97 2.79 -4.42
CA ILE A 349 15.31 3.76 -3.38
C ILE A 349 16.49 3.30 -2.53
N PHE A 350 16.47 2.04 -2.09
CA PHE A 350 17.47 1.52 -1.14
C PHE A 350 18.75 1.01 -1.81
N GLY A 351 18.76 0.84 -3.15
CA GLY A 351 19.78 0.13 -3.88
C GLY A 351 19.58 -1.39 -3.87
N ALA A 352 20.31 -2.10 -4.71
CA ALA A 352 20.06 -3.53 -4.97
C ALA A 352 20.25 -4.43 -3.73
N GLU A 353 21.23 -4.13 -2.89
CA GLU A 353 21.56 -4.93 -1.70
C GLU A 353 20.59 -4.61 -0.54
N ALA A 354 20.44 -3.35 -0.19
CA ALA A 354 19.56 -2.90 0.90
C ALA A 354 18.07 -3.03 0.56
N GLY A 355 17.73 -2.99 -0.71
CA GLY A 355 16.37 -3.16 -1.23
C GLY A 355 15.97 -4.62 -1.51
N ASP A 356 16.76 -5.61 -1.05
CA ASP A 356 16.31 -7.01 -1.08
C ASP A 356 14.98 -7.13 -0.31
N PRO A 357 13.87 -7.54 -0.95
CA PRO A 357 12.55 -7.67 -0.31
C PRO A 357 12.55 -8.50 0.98
N ASN A 358 13.59 -9.27 1.21
CA ASN A 358 13.72 -10.17 2.37
C ASN A 358 14.81 -9.75 3.33
N GLY A 359 15.48 -8.65 3.00
CA GLY A 359 16.49 -8.06 3.86
C GLY A 359 15.87 -7.40 5.10
N PRO A 360 16.68 -7.16 6.13
CA PRO A 360 16.21 -6.54 7.37
C PRO A 360 15.64 -5.14 7.14
N ILE A 361 16.14 -4.40 6.16
CA ILE A 361 15.68 -3.05 5.81
C ILE A 361 14.25 -3.09 5.26
N CYS A 362 13.96 -4.02 4.35
CA CYS A 362 12.60 -4.20 3.85
C CYS A 362 11.65 -4.75 4.92
N ALA A 363 12.12 -5.58 5.84
CA ALA A 363 11.34 -6.03 6.99
C ALA A 363 10.92 -4.86 7.90
N ILE A 364 11.83 -3.92 8.18
CA ILE A 364 11.50 -2.67 8.90
C ILE A 364 10.47 -1.86 8.12
N MET A 365 10.66 -1.72 6.81
CA MET A 365 9.72 -1.01 5.95
C MET A 365 8.30 -1.60 6.00
N VAL A 366 8.18 -2.93 5.94
CA VAL A 366 6.90 -3.65 6.07
C VAL A 366 6.26 -3.38 7.43
N ALA A 367 7.03 -3.52 8.51
CA ALA A 367 6.52 -3.28 9.86
C ALA A 367 6.02 -1.84 10.04
N LEU A 368 6.78 -0.85 9.55
CA LEU A 368 6.41 0.56 9.57
C LEU A 368 5.12 0.81 8.80
N TYR A 369 5.05 0.33 7.57
CA TYR A 369 3.89 0.54 6.71
C TYR A 369 2.62 -0.04 7.32
N ILE A 370 2.66 -1.30 7.76
CA ILE A 370 1.47 -2.01 8.22
C ILE A 370 0.86 -1.36 9.47
N THR A 371 1.66 -0.75 10.34
CA THR A 371 1.12 0.00 11.48
C THR A 371 0.28 1.22 11.08
N GLN A 372 0.46 1.71 9.86
CA GLN A 372 -0.17 2.91 9.32
C GLN A 372 -1.16 2.63 8.18
N ASP A 373 -1.24 1.40 7.71
CA ASP A 373 -2.06 0.97 6.58
C ASP A 373 -3.54 1.34 6.72
N SER A 374 -4.08 1.25 7.95
CA SER A 374 -5.44 1.68 8.26
C SER A 374 -5.72 3.14 7.87
N PHE A 375 -4.79 4.03 8.18
CA PHE A 375 -4.92 5.46 7.91
C PHE A 375 -4.69 5.76 6.42
N GLY A 376 -3.73 5.06 5.80
CA GLY A 376 -3.50 5.13 4.35
C GLY A 376 -4.73 4.69 3.56
N THR A 377 -5.33 3.56 3.93
CA THR A 377 -6.57 3.06 3.31
C THR A 377 -7.73 4.03 3.50
N ALA A 378 -7.88 4.61 4.68
CA ALA A 378 -8.93 5.61 4.94
C ALA A 378 -8.73 6.89 4.10
N CYS A 379 -7.47 7.28 3.87
CA CYS A 379 -7.12 8.39 2.97
C CYS A 379 -7.44 8.05 1.50
N ASN A 380 -7.11 6.84 1.02
CA ASN A 380 -7.46 6.37 -0.33
C ASN A 380 -8.97 6.48 -0.56
N VAL A 381 -9.76 5.82 0.30
CA VAL A 381 -11.23 5.77 0.21
C VAL A 381 -11.86 7.15 0.26
N SER A 382 -11.31 8.07 1.04
CA SER A 382 -11.80 9.44 1.11
C SER A 382 -11.53 10.20 -0.18
N GLY A 383 -10.35 10.03 -0.75
CA GLY A 383 -9.98 10.63 -2.03
C GLY A 383 -10.78 10.08 -3.21
N ASP A 384 -11.18 8.79 -3.17
CA ASP A 384 -12.05 8.19 -4.18
C ASP A 384 -13.36 8.98 -4.33
N ASN A 385 -13.93 9.39 -3.19
CA ASN A 385 -15.15 10.19 -3.18
C ASN A 385 -14.92 11.62 -3.68
N ALA A 386 -13.81 12.25 -3.29
CA ALA A 386 -13.43 13.56 -3.83
C ALA A 386 -13.28 13.52 -5.36
N ILE A 387 -12.65 12.48 -5.91
CA ILE A 387 -12.55 12.24 -7.36
C ILE A 387 -13.96 12.03 -7.95
N GLY A 388 -14.82 11.26 -7.30
CA GLY A 388 -16.21 11.06 -7.73
C GLY A 388 -16.97 12.36 -7.91
N VAL A 389 -16.83 13.32 -6.99
CA VAL A 389 -17.45 14.65 -7.09
C VAL A 389 -16.87 15.46 -8.26
N ILE A 390 -15.55 15.40 -8.49
CA ILE A 390 -14.90 16.08 -9.63
C ILE A 390 -15.39 15.48 -10.94
N VAL A 391 -15.40 14.15 -11.06
CA VAL A 391 -15.84 13.44 -12.28
C VAL A 391 -17.31 13.71 -12.58
N GLU A 392 -18.20 13.71 -11.56
CA GLU A 392 -19.61 14.11 -11.72
C GLU A 392 -19.71 15.49 -12.33
N THR A 393 -18.95 16.44 -11.79
CA THR A 393 -19.01 17.84 -12.28
C THR A 393 -18.54 17.96 -13.72
N ILE A 394 -17.46 17.25 -14.08
CA ILE A 394 -16.95 17.21 -15.47
C ILE A 394 -17.98 16.55 -16.39
N TYR A 395 -18.57 15.43 -15.95
CA TYR A 395 -19.59 14.71 -16.71
C TYR A 395 -20.78 15.61 -17.05
N GLN A 396 -21.33 16.29 -16.04
CA GLN A 396 -22.49 17.18 -16.22
C GLN A 396 -22.17 18.39 -17.12
N LYS A 397 -20.98 18.98 -16.97
CA LYS A 397 -20.61 20.19 -17.75
C LYS A 397 -20.27 19.89 -19.20
N PHE A 398 -19.56 18.81 -19.48
CA PHE A 398 -18.90 18.61 -20.79
C PHE A 398 -19.41 17.39 -21.56
N ILE A 399 -19.93 16.35 -20.90
CA ILE A 399 -20.32 15.12 -21.57
C ILE A 399 -21.84 15.08 -21.75
N ASN A 400 -22.60 15.34 -20.69
CA ASN A 400 -24.08 15.26 -20.75
C ASN A 400 -24.70 16.37 -21.61
N LYS A 401 -24.13 17.58 -21.63
CA LYS A 401 -24.59 18.67 -22.50
C LYS A 401 -24.35 18.40 -24.00
N SER A 402 -23.29 17.65 -24.33
CA SER A 402 -22.99 17.27 -25.72
C SER A 402 -24.01 16.26 -26.28
N SER A 403 -24.64 15.45 -25.42
CA SER A 403 -25.65 14.46 -25.80
C SER A 403 -27.06 15.04 -25.93
N ALA A 404 -27.30 16.26 -25.42
CA ALA A 404 -28.58 16.95 -25.50
C ALA A 404 -28.65 17.92 -26.69
N SER A 405 -27.55 18.05 -27.46
CA SER A 405 -27.44 18.94 -28.63
C SER A 405 -27.30 18.19 -29.97
N VAL A 406 -27.54 16.89 -29.98
CA VAL A 406 -27.67 15.99 -31.13
C VAL A 406 -29.08 15.39 -31.15
#